data_fb81dcde02db164afa3f0b84268cf605
#
_entry.id   fb81dcde02db164afa3f0b84268cf605
#
_cell.length_a   1.000
_cell.length_b   1.000
_cell.length_c   1.000
_cell.angle_alpha   90.00
_cell.angle_beta   90.00
_cell.angle_gamma   90.00
#
_symmetry.space_group_name_H-M   'P 1'
#
loop_
_entity.id
_entity.type
_entity.pdbx_description
1 polymer ?
#
loop_
_entity_poly.entity_id
_entity_poly.type
_entity_poly.pdbx_seq_one_letter_code
_entity_poly.pdbx_strand_id
1 'polypeptide(L)'
;MDEIDAKILKELQNNSRIPSAELACMLEISESEVEARIAGLKDAGILRSCTAVIDYSVTGEDNVIVVLSLKVTPEKGLGYDGIAEKISRFPQVESVHLLTGTHDFQITIHGKTMTEVSRFVAEQRTLFYYNN
;
A
#
# COMPACT_ATOMS: atom_id res chain seq x y z
N MET A 1 16.73 -11.59 -7.25
CA MET A 1 16.15 -10.70 -8.29
C MET A 1 17.27 -10.23 -9.23
N ASP A 2 17.11 -10.45 -10.50
CA ASP A 2 18.09 -10.05 -11.50
C ASP A 2 17.68 -8.78 -12.26
N GLU A 3 18.47 -8.40 -13.27
CA GLU A 3 18.23 -7.20 -14.06
C GLU A 3 16.91 -7.28 -14.85
N ILE A 4 16.56 -8.45 -15.35
CA ILE A 4 15.31 -8.67 -16.10
C ILE A 4 14.11 -8.49 -15.16
N ASP A 5 14.18 -9.05 -13.97
CA ASP A 5 13.13 -8.86 -12.96
C ASP A 5 12.94 -7.38 -12.60
N ALA A 6 14.04 -6.64 -12.46
CA ALA A 6 13.98 -5.20 -12.19
C ALA A 6 13.30 -4.45 -13.33
N LYS A 7 13.56 -4.81 -14.58
CA LYS A 7 12.89 -4.20 -15.74
C LYS A 7 11.40 -4.54 -15.78
N ILE A 8 11.05 -5.78 -15.47
CA ILE A 8 9.64 -6.20 -15.38
C ILE A 8 8.90 -5.36 -14.33
N LEU A 9 9.48 -5.22 -13.15
CA LEU A 9 8.87 -4.43 -12.07
C LEU A 9 8.69 -2.96 -12.47
N LYS A 10 9.65 -2.39 -13.16
CA LYS A 10 9.56 -1.00 -13.62
C LYS A 10 8.41 -0.82 -14.62
N GLU A 11 8.26 -1.74 -15.56
CA GLU A 11 7.17 -1.68 -16.53
C GLU A 11 5.81 -1.90 -15.87
N LEU A 12 5.70 -2.83 -14.94
CA LEU A 12 4.48 -3.07 -14.18
C LEU A 12 4.10 -1.88 -13.30
N GLN A 13 5.08 -1.18 -12.78
CA GLN A 13 4.85 0.02 -11.98
C GLN A 13 4.23 1.14 -12.81
N ASN A 14 4.60 1.24 -14.09
CA ASN A 14 4.04 2.21 -15.03
C ASN A 14 2.68 1.77 -15.58
N ASN A 15 2.53 0.48 -15.85
CA ASN A 15 1.29 -0.11 -16.36
C ASN A 15 1.17 -1.55 -15.87
N SER A 16 0.41 -1.76 -14.80
CA SER A 16 0.25 -3.08 -14.20
C SER A 16 -0.53 -4.07 -15.08
N ARG A 17 -1.16 -3.59 -16.14
CA ARG A 17 -1.92 -4.40 -17.09
C ARG A 17 -1.18 -4.65 -18.40
N ILE A 18 0.10 -4.32 -18.47
CA ILE A 18 0.89 -4.59 -19.68
C ILE A 18 0.85 -6.10 -20.01
N PRO A 19 0.50 -6.49 -21.24
CA PRO A 19 0.47 -7.90 -21.61
C PRO A 19 1.84 -8.56 -21.51
N SER A 20 1.87 -9.82 -21.08
CA SER A 20 3.10 -10.59 -21.01
C SER A 20 3.80 -10.71 -22.37
N ALA A 21 3.03 -10.78 -23.45
CA ALA A 21 3.59 -10.80 -24.81
C ALA A 21 4.35 -9.52 -25.14
N GLU A 22 3.87 -8.36 -24.70
CA GLU A 22 4.55 -7.10 -24.91
C GLU A 22 5.83 -7.00 -24.09
N LEU A 23 5.80 -7.41 -22.82
CA LEU A 23 6.99 -7.49 -21.99
C LEU A 23 8.03 -8.44 -22.58
N ALA A 24 7.59 -9.59 -23.08
CA ALA A 24 8.47 -10.56 -23.73
C ALA A 24 9.20 -9.95 -24.92
N CYS A 25 8.47 -9.22 -25.74
CA CYS A 25 9.04 -8.52 -26.90
C CYS A 25 10.06 -7.45 -26.47
N MET A 26 9.72 -6.64 -25.48
CA MET A 26 10.59 -5.58 -24.99
C MET A 26 11.88 -6.10 -24.36
N LEU A 27 11.81 -7.25 -23.69
CA LEU A 27 12.94 -7.82 -22.94
C LEU A 27 13.67 -8.92 -23.70
N GLU A 28 13.19 -9.27 -24.88
CA GLU A 28 13.78 -10.32 -25.74
C GLU A 28 13.83 -11.69 -25.04
N ILE A 29 12.77 -12.03 -24.33
CA ILE A 29 12.57 -13.32 -23.67
C ILE A 29 11.20 -13.89 -24.07
N SER A 30 10.94 -15.15 -23.72
CA SER A 30 9.66 -15.76 -24.02
C SER A 30 8.54 -15.25 -23.10
N GLU A 31 7.31 -15.31 -23.59
CA GLU A 31 6.13 -14.96 -22.80
C GLU A 31 6.02 -15.84 -21.55
N SER A 32 6.29 -17.14 -21.69
CA SER A 32 6.27 -18.06 -20.57
C SER A 32 7.33 -17.72 -19.50
N GLU A 33 8.49 -17.21 -19.92
CA GLU A 33 9.51 -16.75 -18.99
C GLU A 33 9.05 -15.49 -18.24
N VAL A 34 8.40 -14.54 -18.92
CA VAL A 34 7.82 -13.36 -18.28
C VAL A 34 6.81 -13.78 -17.21
N GLU A 35 5.90 -14.67 -17.55
CA GLU A 35 4.88 -15.15 -16.63
C GLU A 35 5.48 -15.87 -15.42
N ALA A 36 6.49 -16.70 -15.64
CA ALA A 36 7.19 -17.39 -14.56
C ALA A 36 7.91 -16.41 -13.62
N ARG A 37 8.53 -15.38 -14.18
CA ARG A 37 9.22 -14.35 -13.39
C ARG A 37 8.25 -13.53 -12.56
N ILE A 38 7.11 -13.14 -13.13
CA ILE A 38 6.06 -12.41 -12.40
C ILE A 38 5.52 -13.27 -11.24
N ALA A 39 5.25 -14.54 -11.50
CA ALA A 39 4.79 -15.46 -10.46
C ALA A 39 5.83 -15.58 -9.33
N GLY A 40 7.11 -15.70 -9.68
CA GLY A 40 8.18 -15.73 -8.69
C GLY A 40 8.29 -14.47 -7.86
N LEU A 41 8.11 -13.30 -8.48
CA LEU A 41 8.12 -12.01 -7.79
C LEU A 41 6.93 -11.89 -6.82
N LYS A 42 5.76 -12.40 -7.18
CA LYS A 42 4.60 -12.47 -6.30
C LYS A 42 4.83 -13.41 -5.12
N ASP A 43 5.33 -14.60 -5.39
CA ASP A 43 5.61 -15.61 -4.35
C ASP A 43 6.66 -15.11 -3.36
N ALA A 44 7.64 -14.36 -3.83
CA ALA A 44 8.67 -13.76 -2.97
C ALA A 44 8.18 -12.53 -2.19
N GLY A 45 6.95 -12.07 -2.44
CA GLY A 45 6.41 -10.88 -1.80
C GLY A 45 6.98 -9.55 -2.30
N ILE A 46 7.74 -9.59 -3.40
CA ILE A 46 8.31 -8.37 -4.01
C ILE A 46 7.22 -7.62 -4.78
N LEU A 47 6.48 -8.31 -5.64
CA LEU A 47 5.29 -7.77 -6.30
C LEU A 47 4.08 -8.12 -5.42
N ARG A 48 3.62 -7.16 -4.64
CA ARG A 48 2.59 -7.41 -3.62
C ARG A 48 1.19 -7.36 -4.17
N SER A 49 0.92 -6.41 -5.06
CA SER A 49 -0.41 -6.26 -5.67
C SER A 49 -0.34 -5.38 -6.91
N CYS A 50 -1.37 -5.48 -7.72
CA CYS A 50 -1.64 -4.56 -8.82
C CYS A 50 -2.99 -3.93 -8.56
N THR A 51 -3.05 -2.60 -8.48
CA THR A 51 -4.27 -1.88 -8.13
C THR A 51 -4.58 -0.81 -9.16
N ALA A 52 -5.87 -0.45 -9.23
CA ALA A 52 -6.32 0.64 -10.07
C ALA A 52 -6.39 1.93 -9.26
N VAL A 53 -6.02 3.04 -9.88
CA VAL A 53 -6.24 4.37 -9.32
C VAL A 53 -7.53 4.92 -9.93
N ILE A 54 -8.49 5.28 -9.07
CA ILE A 54 -9.84 5.67 -9.50
C ILE A 54 -10.11 7.10 -9.05
N ASP A 55 -10.67 7.89 -9.96
CA ASP A 55 -11.15 9.22 -9.61
C ASP A 55 -12.59 9.12 -9.12
N TYR A 56 -12.74 9.03 -7.81
CA TYR A 56 -14.06 8.90 -7.18
C TYR A 56 -14.89 10.19 -7.26
N SER A 57 -14.30 11.32 -7.64
CA SER A 57 -15.06 12.55 -7.80
C SER A 57 -16.07 12.48 -8.96
N VAL A 58 -15.86 11.58 -9.90
CA VAL A 58 -16.71 11.42 -11.10
C VAL A 58 -17.55 10.15 -11.08
N THR A 59 -17.39 9.25 -10.11
CA THR A 59 -18.16 8.00 -10.05
C THR A 59 -19.56 8.18 -9.48
N GLY A 60 -19.80 9.27 -8.74
CA GLY A 60 -21.05 9.46 -8.00
C GLY A 60 -21.16 8.63 -6.74
N GLU A 61 -20.15 7.87 -6.38
CA GLU A 61 -20.11 7.10 -5.14
C GLU A 61 -19.52 7.93 -4.01
N ASP A 62 -20.05 7.74 -2.81
CA ASP A 62 -19.49 8.36 -1.61
C ASP A 62 -18.14 7.72 -1.29
N ASN A 63 -17.13 8.54 -1.24
CA ASN A 63 -15.79 8.10 -0.89
C ASN A 63 -15.01 9.23 -0.24
N VAL A 64 -14.41 8.94 0.90
CA VAL A 64 -13.57 9.88 1.64
C VAL A 64 -12.22 9.25 1.89
N ILE A 65 -11.18 9.98 1.57
CA ILE A 65 -9.80 9.59 1.86
C ILE A 65 -9.24 10.61 2.83
N VAL A 66 -8.75 10.14 3.98
CA VAL A 66 -8.16 11.00 5.01
C VAL A 66 -6.72 10.57 5.24
N VAL A 67 -5.83 11.54 5.22
CA VAL A 67 -4.41 11.33 5.54
C VAL A 67 -4.15 11.89 6.93
N LEU A 68 -3.70 11.03 7.83
CA LEU A 68 -3.39 11.40 9.22
C LEU A 68 -1.89 11.25 9.49
N SER A 69 -1.36 12.22 10.23
CA SER A 69 0.00 12.12 10.77
C SER A 69 -0.10 11.73 12.24
N LEU A 70 0.58 10.65 12.61
CA LEU A 70 0.51 10.10 13.97
C LEU A 70 1.84 10.21 14.67
N LYS A 71 1.77 10.48 15.97
CA LYS A 71 2.90 10.39 16.87
C LYS A 71 2.63 9.25 17.84
N VAL A 72 3.52 8.26 17.88
CA VAL A 72 3.36 7.09 18.74
C VAL A 72 4.60 6.90 19.61
N THR A 73 4.43 6.29 20.79
CA THR A 73 5.54 5.79 21.57
C THR A 73 5.55 4.28 21.48
N PRO A 74 6.69 3.67 21.09
CA PRO A 74 6.78 2.22 21.09
C PRO A 74 6.54 1.68 22.50
N GLU A 75 5.61 0.73 22.61
CA GLU A 75 5.37 0.02 23.85
C GLU A 75 6.39 -1.10 24.06
N LYS A 76 6.40 -1.59 25.29
CA LYS A 76 7.24 -2.71 25.71
C LYS A 76 6.97 -3.93 24.81
N GLY A 77 7.99 -4.35 24.07
CA GLY A 77 7.88 -5.49 23.15
C GLY A 77 7.30 -5.20 21.79
N LEU A 78 6.88 -3.95 21.54
CA LEU A 78 6.31 -3.57 20.24
C LEU A 78 7.03 -2.30 19.74
N GLY A 79 7.91 -2.47 18.75
CA GLY A 79 8.60 -1.35 18.11
C GLY A 79 7.74 -0.68 17.03
N TYR A 80 8.34 0.28 16.33
CA TYR A 80 7.65 1.00 15.24
C TYR A 80 7.12 0.06 14.15
N ASP A 81 7.91 -0.93 13.76
CA ASP A 81 7.47 -1.91 12.74
C ASP A 81 6.25 -2.70 13.20
N GLY A 82 6.21 -3.10 14.46
CA GLY A 82 5.08 -3.82 15.02
C GLY A 82 3.81 -2.97 15.06
N ILE A 83 3.94 -1.70 15.42
CA ILE A 83 2.82 -0.75 15.42
C ILE A 83 2.31 -0.52 14.01
N ALA A 84 3.22 -0.31 13.05
CA ALA A 84 2.86 -0.10 11.66
C ALA A 84 2.13 -1.32 11.09
N GLU A 85 2.61 -2.53 11.38
CA GLU A 85 1.96 -3.77 10.96
C GLU A 85 0.56 -3.88 11.54
N LYS A 86 0.39 -3.59 12.82
CA LYS A 86 -0.91 -3.63 13.48
C LYS A 86 -1.90 -2.65 12.86
N ILE A 87 -1.46 -1.43 12.57
CA ILE A 87 -2.28 -0.41 11.90
C ILE A 87 -2.66 -0.86 10.48
N SER A 88 -1.71 -1.42 9.75
CA SER A 88 -1.93 -1.84 8.36
C SER A 88 -2.96 -2.96 8.19
N ARG A 89 -3.26 -3.69 9.26
CA ARG A 89 -4.25 -4.79 9.24
C ARG A 89 -5.69 -4.33 9.22
N PHE A 90 -5.97 -3.08 9.58
CA PHE A 90 -7.34 -2.56 9.54
C PHE A 90 -7.80 -2.41 8.09
N PRO A 91 -9.00 -2.92 7.74
CA PRO A 91 -9.51 -2.79 6.37
C PRO A 91 -9.64 -1.35 5.89
N GLN A 92 -9.87 -0.40 6.81
CA GLN A 92 -10.01 1.01 6.50
C GLN A 92 -8.69 1.70 6.16
N VAL A 93 -7.57 1.07 6.52
CA VAL A 93 -6.24 1.64 6.29
C VAL A 93 -5.72 1.18 4.94
N GLU A 94 -5.50 2.14 4.04
CA GLU A 94 -4.98 1.89 2.70
C GLU A 94 -3.46 1.78 2.71
N SER A 95 -2.79 2.65 3.46
CA SER A 95 -1.33 2.65 3.53
C SER A 95 -0.81 3.23 4.83
N VAL A 96 0.38 2.81 5.22
CA VAL A 96 1.11 3.31 6.38
C VAL A 96 2.53 3.65 5.92
N HIS A 97 2.97 4.87 6.17
CA HIS A 97 4.32 5.32 5.84
C HIS A 97 5.03 5.82 7.09
N LEU A 98 6.30 5.47 7.23
CA LEU A 98 7.16 6.02 8.27
C LEU A 98 7.56 7.43 7.89
N LEU A 99 7.45 8.36 8.84
CA LEU A 99 7.83 9.75 8.63
C LEU A 99 9.12 10.08 9.36
N THR A 100 9.86 11.03 8.83
CA THR A 100 10.94 11.71 9.54
C THR A 100 10.43 13.05 10.05
N GLY A 101 10.83 13.45 11.25
CA GLY A 101 10.42 14.73 11.85
C GLY A 101 9.62 14.54 13.13
N THR A 102 8.62 15.42 13.34
CA THR A 102 7.86 15.45 14.60
C THR A 102 6.82 14.35 14.74
N HIS A 103 6.34 13.80 13.65
CA HIS A 103 5.39 12.69 13.62
C HIS A 103 6.10 11.42 13.15
N ASP A 104 5.58 10.28 13.57
CA ASP A 104 6.21 8.98 13.31
C ASP A 104 5.63 8.28 12.08
N PHE A 105 4.32 8.37 11.88
CA PHE A 105 3.64 7.70 10.79
C PHE A 105 2.67 8.63 10.07
N GLN A 106 2.54 8.40 8.77
CA GLN A 106 1.46 8.93 7.96
C GLN A 106 0.60 7.74 7.55
N ILE A 107 -0.69 7.80 7.84
CA ILE A 107 -1.64 6.76 7.42
C ILE A 107 -2.69 7.35 6.50
N THR A 108 -3.09 6.56 5.52
CA THR A 108 -4.20 6.90 4.62
C THR A 108 -5.36 6.00 4.95
N ILE A 109 -6.49 6.59 5.29
CA ILE A 109 -7.72 5.90 5.69
C ILE A 109 -8.80 6.22 4.68
N HIS A 110 -9.57 5.23 4.29
CA HIS A 110 -10.71 5.42 3.41
C HIS A 110 -12.01 5.01 4.09
N GLY A 111 -13.09 5.63 3.67
CA GLY A 111 -14.43 5.34 4.14
C GLY A 111 -15.46 5.97 3.22
N LYS A 112 -16.73 5.74 3.48
CA LYS A 112 -17.82 6.31 2.68
C LYS A 112 -18.11 7.76 3.07
N THR A 113 -18.01 8.08 4.36
CA THR A 113 -18.30 9.41 4.90
C THR A 113 -17.24 9.82 5.91
N MET A 114 -17.15 11.13 6.16
CA MET A 114 -16.29 11.66 7.23
C MET A 114 -16.70 11.13 8.60
N THR A 115 -18.00 10.94 8.83
CA THR A 115 -18.51 10.38 10.09
C THR A 115 -17.98 8.97 10.31
N GLU A 116 -17.98 8.14 9.26
CA GLU A 116 -17.42 6.78 9.31
C GLU A 116 -15.93 6.79 9.66
N VAL A 117 -15.15 7.64 8.98
CA VAL A 117 -13.71 7.76 9.24
C VAL A 117 -13.45 8.27 10.64
N SER A 118 -14.18 9.31 11.09
CA SER A 118 -14.03 9.87 12.43
C SER A 118 -14.36 8.85 13.51
N ARG A 119 -15.39 8.05 13.30
CA ARG A 119 -15.76 6.97 14.23
C ARG A 119 -14.67 5.92 14.31
N PHE A 120 -14.15 5.50 13.18
CA PHE A 120 -13.06 4.53 13.13
C PHE A 120 -11.83 5.04 13.90
N VAL A 121 -11.41 6.28 13.64
CA VAL A 121 -10.26 6.89 14.32
C VAL A 121 -10.51 6.97 15.83
N ALA A 122 -11.71 7.35 16.26
CA ALA A 122 -12.07 7.42 17.68
C ALA A 122 -12.05 6.06 18.37
N GLU A 123 -12.51 5.01 17.68
CA GLU A 123 -12.48 3.65 18.19
C GLU A 123 -11.05 3.12 18.37
N GLN A 124 -10.11 3.61 17.57
CA GLN A 124 -8.71 3.21 17.61
C GLN A 124 -7.82 4.21 18.34
N ARG A 125 -8.39 5.08 19.19
CA ARG A 125 -7.61 6.15 19.79
C ARG A 125 -6.48 5.67 20.70
N THR A 126 -6.58 4.52 21.34
CA THR A 126 -5.47 3.97 22.13
C THR A 126 -4.26 3.63 21.26
N LEU A 127 -4.49 3.36 19.99
CA LEU A 127 -3.44 3.08 19.02
C LEU A 127 -3.00 4.35 18.30
N PHE A 128 -3.96 5.20 17.88
CA PHE A 128 -3.71 6.38 17.04
C PHE A 128 -3.34 7.64 17.85
N TYR A 129 -3.82 7.78 19.07
CA TYR A 129 -3.56 8.94 19.93
C TYR A 129 -2.75 8.54 21.15
N TYR A 130 -1.88 7.65 20.97
CA TYR A 130 -1.19 6.96 22.03
C TYR A 130 -0.39 7.88 22.97
N ASN A 131 -0.01 9.04 22.51
CA ASN A 131 0.86 9.96 23.24
C ASN A 131 0.37 11.38 23.33
N ASN A 132 -0.87 11.58 23.30
CA ASN A 132 -1.37 12.95 23.48
C ASN A 132 -1.47 13.33 24.94
#